data_0de67fe065e3056106e0bc7384e94f61
#
_entry.id   0de67fe065e3056106e0bc7384e94f61
#
_cell.length_a   1.000
_cell.length_b   1.000
_cell.length_c   1.000
_cell.angle_alpha   90.00
_cell.angle_beta   90.00
_cell.angle_gamma   90.00
#
_symmetry.space_group_name_H-M   'P 1'
#
loop_
_entity.id
_entity.type
_entity.pdbx_description
1 polymer ?
#
loop_
_entity_poly.entity_id
_entity_poly.type
_entity_poly.pdbx_seq_one_letter_code
_entity_poly.pdbx_strand_id
1 'polypeptide(L)'
;MAYRVVNVVRLRIRDLAAGGPVVDGAVAAGANTISALQLTVNDPAHAESEARALAVGEAAAKAKEIAAAAGSRLGDLLSVTEGAGPRPIVAQAAAVMAARPSGPGPVEAGQLEIVVNVQARYRIVPR
;
A
#
# COMPACT_ATOMS: atom_id res chain seq x y z
N MET A 1 36.62 30.21 10.82
CA MET A 1 35.55 29.89 9.83
C MET A 1 35.24 28.43 9.88
N ALA A 2 33.96 28.09 10.10
CA ALA A 2 33.53 26.72 10.08
C ALA A 2 32.82 26.43 8.74
N TYR A 3 33.15 25.32 8.10
CA TYR A 3 32.54 24.88 6.86
C TYR A 3 31.69 23.66 7.15
N ARG A 4 30.48 23.61 6.57
CA ARG A 4 29.60 22.46 6.62
C ARG A 4 29.43 21.90 5.21
N VAL A 5 29.86 20.68 5.01
CA VAL A 5 29.68 19.97 3.73
C VAL A 5 28.61 18.90 3.93
N VAL A 6 27.62 18.90 3.06
CA VAL A 6 26.54 17.91 3.07
C VAL A 6 26.56 17.16 1.75
N ASN A 7 26.75 15.85 1.82
CA ASN A 7 26.61 14.95 0.69
C ASN A 7 25.42 14.04 0.95
N VAL A 8 24.48 14.00 0.02
CA VAL A 8 23.28 13.14 0.09
C VAL A 8 23.37 12.07 -0.98
N VAL A 9 23.28 10.83 -0.57
CA VAL A 9 23.24 9.68 -1.49
C VAL A 9 21.87 9.04 -1.38
N ARG A 10 21.22 8.82 -2.52
CA ARG A 10 19.94 8.11 -2.61
C ARG A 10 20.18 6.72 -3.16
N LEU A 11 19.78 5.72 -2.40
CA LEU A 11 19.92 4.32 -2.77
C LEU A 11 18.56 3.69 -3.02
N ARG A 12 18.47 2.87 -4.06
CA ARG A 12 17.32 2.02 -4.33
C ARG A 12 17.73 0.57 -4.11
N ILE A 13 17.12 -0.07 -3.14
CA ILE A 13 17.41 -1.46 -2.77
C ILE A 13 16.23 -2.31 -3.23
N ARG A 14 16.48 -3.27 -4.12
CA ARG A 14 15.44 -4.13 -4.67
C ARG A 14 15.16 -5.36 -3.83
N ASP A 15 16.15 -5.81 -3.07
CA ASP A 15 16.02 -6.94 -2.17
C ASP A 15 15.83 -6.43 -0.74
N LEU A 16 14.66 -6.68 -0.17
CA LEU A 16 14.35 -6.26 1.21
C LEU A 16 15.26 -6.88 2.24
N ALA A 17 15.73 -8.12 2.02
CA ALA A 17 16.67 -8.78 2.90
C ALA A 17 18.04 -8.08 2.94
N ALA A 18 18.42 -7.39 1.87
CA ALA A 18 19.66 -6.63 1.78
C ALA A 18 19.56 -5.24 2.44
N GLY A 19 18.36 -4.79 2.81
CA GLY A 19 18.14 -3.44 3.34
C GLY A 19 18.94 -3.15 4.61
N GLY A 20 18.90 -4.06 5.59
CA GLY A 20 19.65 -3.92 6.83
C GLY A 20 21.16 -3.88 6.60
N PRO A 21 21.74 -4.89 5.93
CA PRO A 21 23.16 -4.89 5.61
C PRO A 21 23.65 -3.67 4.81
N VAL A 22 22.84 -3.15 3.88
CA VAL A 22 23.19 -1.95 3.11
C VAL A 22 23.23 -0.72 4.01
N VAL A 23 22.28 -0.56 4.90
CA VAL A 23 22.26 0.53 5.88
C VAL A 23 23.48 0.45 6.78
N ASP A 24 23.78 -0.74 7.31
CA ASP A 24 24.94 -0.96 8.17
C ASP A 24 26.26 -0.67 7.42
N GLY A 25 26.34 -1.09 6.16
CA GLY A 25 27.50 -0.80 5.31
C GLY A 25 27.65 0.69 5.03
N ALA A 26 26.57 1.42 4.83
CA ALA A 26 26.60 2.86 4.64
C ALA A 26 27.09 3.59 5.89
N VAL A 27 26.65 3.19 7.07
CA VAL A 27 27.12 3.75 8.35
C VAL A 27 28.59 3.44 8.57
N ALA A 28 29.02 2.21 8.30
CA ALA A 28 30.42 1.82 8.38
C ALA A 28 31.31 2.60 7.40
N ALA A 29 30.77 2.98 6.24
CA ALA A 29 31.47 3.81 5.25
C ALA A 29 31.47 5.31 5.57
N GLY A 30 30.81 5.76 6.64
CA GLY A 30 30.84 7.13 7.11
C GLY A 30 29.52 7.90 7.03
N ALA A 31 28.43 7.27 6.68
CA ALA A 31 27.11 7.91 6.72
C ALA A 31 26.71 8.20 8.17
N ASN A 32 26.38 9.44 8.47
CA ASN A 32 26.06 9.87 9.82
C ASN A 32 24.56 10.19 10.02
N THR A 33 23.79 10.22 8.95
CA THR A 33 22.35 10.53 9.01
C THR A 33 21.61 9.74 7.95
N ILE A 34 20.52 9.11 8.35
CA ILE A 34 19.56 8.49 7.45
C ILE A 34 18.29 9.32 7.49
N SER A 35 18.04 10.05 6.40
CA SER A 35 16.96 11.04 6.37
C SER A 35 15.59 10.42 6.10
N ALA A 36 15.52 9.36 5.30
CA ALA A 36 14.28 8.72 4.96
C ALA A 36 14.49 7.28 4.50
N LEU A 37 13.62 6.41 4.94
CA LEU A 37 13.48 5.05 4.43
C LEU A 37 12.05 4.88 3.93
N GLN A 38 11.89 4.61 2.64
CA GLN A 38 10.59 4.43 2.02
C GLN A 38 10.49 3.09 1.33
N LEU A 39 9.48 2.32 1.70
CA LEU A 39 9.15 1.08 1.02
C LEU A 39 8.23 1.38 -0.16
N THR A 40 8.56 0.84 -1.32
CA THR A 40 7.77 1.00 -2.54
C THR A 40 7.56 -0.34 -3.23
N VAL A 41 6.51 -0.43 -4.03
CA VAL A 41 6.24 -1.62 -4.85
C VAL A 41 6.96 -1.48 -6.19
N ASN A 42 7.60 -2.55 -6.64
CA ASN A 42 8.38 -2.53 -7.88
C ASN A 42 7.53 -2.37 -9.14
N ASP A 43 6.32 -2.95 -9.15
CA ASP A 43 5.35 -2.81 -10.24
C ASP A 43 3.96 -2.49 -9.68
N PRO A 44 3.72 -1.22 -9.31
CA PRO A 44 2.44 -0.83 -8.73
C PRO A 44 1.29 -0.95 -9.73
N ALA A 45 1.54 -0.77 -11.02
CA ALA A 45 0.49 -0.76 -12.04
C ALA A 45 -0.23 -2.11 -12.13
N HIS A 46 0.49 -3.22 -12.06
CA HIS A 46 -0.10 -4.56 -12.09
C HIS A 46 -0.94 -4.84 -10.84
N ALA A 47 -0.40 -4.54 -9.67
CA ALA A 47 -1.10 -4.72 -8.40
C ALA A 47 -2.33 -3.81 -8.30
N GLU A 48 -2.26 -2.59 -8.78
CA GLU A 48 -3.39 -1.67 -8.87
C GLU A 48 -4.49 -2.21 -9.80
N SER A 49 -4.10 -2.77 -10.94
CA SER A 49 -5.04 -3.38 -11.90
C SER A 49 -5.77 -4.57 -11.30
N GLU A 50 -5.07 -5.45 -10.60
CA GLU A 50 -5.68 -6.57 -9.88
C GLU A 50 -6.62 -6.09 -8.77
N ALA A 51 -6.20 -5.12 -7.96
CA ALA A 51 -7.00 -4.55 -6.90
C ALA A 51 -8.28 -3.91 -7.45
N ARG A 52 -8.19 -3.22 -8.57
CA ARG A 52 -9.33 -2.60 -9.26
C ARG A 52 -10.33 -3.64 -9.74
N ALA A 53 -9.85 -4.73 -10.34
CA ALA A 53 -10.70 -5.84 -10.79
C ALA A 53 -11.42 -6.51 -9.61
N LEU A 54 -10.72 -6.75 -8.52
CA LEU A 54 -11.31 -7.30 -7.29
C LEU A 54 -12.35 -6.35 -6.69
N ALA A 55 -12.08 -5.05 -6.64
CA ALA A 55 -13.00 -4.05 -6.10
C ALA A 55 -14.29 -3.98 -6.90
N VAL A 56 -14.22 -4.00 -8.21
CA VAL A 56 -15.40 -4.02 -9.10
C VAL A 56 -16.20 -5.30 -8.92
N GLY A 57 -15.53 -6.44 -8.82
CA GLY A 57 -16.16 -7.73 -8.56
C GLY A 57 -16.90 -7.77 -7.23
N GLU A 58 -16.30 -7.27 -6.17
CA GLU A 58 -16.93 -7.16 -4.85
C GLU A 58 -18.13 -6.22 -4.86
N ALA A 59 -18.02 -5.09 -5.54
CA ALA A 59 -19.12 -4.13 -5.68
C ALA A 59 -20.34 -4.78 -6.37
N ALA A 60 -20.11 -5.54 -7.43
CA ALA A 60 -21.15 -6.26 -8.14
C ALA A 60 -21.82 -7.33 -7.25
N ALA A 61 -21.03 -8.10 -6.50
CA ALA A 61 -21.53 -9.11 -5.57
C ALA A 61 -22.41 -8.49 -4.48
N LYS A 62 -21.95 -7.42 -3.85
CA LYS A 62 -22.70 -6.68 -2.82
C LYS A 62 -23.99 -6.08 -3.38
N ALA A 63 -23.93 -5.51 -4.57
CA ALA A 63 -25.11 -4.93 -5.24
C ALA A 63 -26.17 -6.02 -5.51
N LYS A 64 -25.73 -7.19 -5.92
CA LYS A 64 -26.63 -8.35 -6.14
C LYS A 64 -27.32 -8.80 -4.86
N GLU A 65 -26.57 -8.88 -3.76
CA GLU A 65 -27.12 -9.21 -2.43
C GLU A 65 -28.17 -8.19 -1.97
N ILE A 66 -27.85 -6.92 -2.13
CA ILE A 66 -28.74 -5.81 -1.74
C ILE A 66 -30.03 -5.85 -2.58
N ALA A 67 -29.92 -6.05 -3.89
CA ALA A 67 -31.08 -6.16 -4.77
C ALA A 67 -31.96 -7.35 -4.37
N ALA A 68 -31.38 -8.50 -4.09
CA ALA A 68 -32.09 -9.68 -3.65
C ALA A 68 -32.80 -9.45 -2.30
N ALA A 69 -32.13 -8.83 -1.34
CA ALA A 69 -32.71 -8.48 -0.04
C ALA A 69 -33.89 -7.50 -0.18
N ALA A 70 -33.85 -6.62 -1.19
CA ALA A 70 -34.94 -5.70 -1.51
C ALA A 70 -36.08 -6.35 -2.35
N GLY A 71 -36.02 -7.65 -2.60
CA GLY A 71 -37.00 -8.34 -3.42
C GLY A 71 -36.92 -8.04 -4.91
N SER A 72 -35.79 -7.58 -5.38
CA SER A 72 -35.52 -7.14 -6.74
C SER A 72 -34.37 -7.91 -7.36
N ARG A 73 -34.07 -7.63 -8.62
CA ARG A 73 -32.90 -8.16 -9.33
C ARG A 73 -31.95 -7.03 -9.68
N LEU A 74 -30.68 -7.36 -9.73
CA LEU A 74 -29.67 -6.46 -10.23
C LEU A 74 -29.81 -6.32 -11.75
N GLY A 75 -29.90 -5.07 -12.22
CA GLY A 75 -29.93 -4.74 -13.64
C GLY A 75 -28.59 -4.22 -14.13
N ASP A 76 -28.63 -3.33 -15.11
CA ASP A 76 -27.46 -2.83 -15.77
C ASP A 76 -26.59 -1.94 -14.86
N LEU A 77 -25.30 -1.98 -15.09
CA LEU A 77 -24.35 -1.06 -14.52
C LEU A 77 -24.55 0.35 -15.11
N LEU A 78 -24.82 1.34 -14.28
CA LEU A 78 -25.06 2.72 -14.71
C LEU A 78 -23.80 3.56 -14.65
N SER A 79 -23.01 3.41 -13.61
CA SER A 79 -21.76 4.14 -13.44
C SER A 79 -20.81 3.43 -12.50
N VAL A 80 -19.53 3.59 -12.74
CA VAL A 80 -18.44 3.20 -11.83
C VAL A 80 -17.54 4.39 -11.65
N THR A 81 -17.22 4.71 -10.41
CA THR A 81 -16.29 5.77 -10.06
C THR A 81 -15.23 5.20 -9.14
N GLU A 82 -13.98 5.42 -9.47
CA GLU A 82 -12.87 5.11 -8.58
C GLU A 82 -12.66 6.29 -7.63
N GLY A 83 -12.50 6.00 -6.35
CA GLY A 83 -12.20 7.01 -5.34
C GLY A 83 -10.80 7.59 -5.50
N ALA A 84 -10.30 8.26 -4.47
CA ALA A 84 -8.92 8.73 -4.47
C ALA A 84 -8.00 7.58 -4.88
N GLY A 85 -7.10 7.84 -5.83
CA GLY A 85 -6.28 6.82 -6.48
C GLY A 85 -5.60 5.83 -5.53
N PRO A 86 -5.15 4.69 -6.04
CA PRO A 86 -4.60 3.62 -5.23
C PRO A 86 -3.44 4.13 -4.38
N ARG A 87 -3.54 3.91 -3.09
CA ARG A 87 -2.49 4.29 -2.15
C ARG A 87 -1.87 3.04 -1.55
N PRO A 88 -0.56 2.89 -1.63
CA PRO A 88 0.09 1.87 -0.85
C PRO A 88 -0.09 2.21 0.64
N ILE A 89 -0.75 1.35 1.34
CA ILE A 89 -0.85 1.40 2.79
C ILE A 89 0.18 0.42 3.32
N VAL A 90 1.07 0.92 4.15
CA VAL A 90 1.89 0.03 4.96
C VAL A 90 0.92 -0.61 5.96
N ALA A 91 0.63 -1.88 5.77
CA ALA A 91 -0.09 -2.63 6.76
C ALA A 91 0.79 -2.65 8.01
N GLN A 92 0.50 -1.76 8.92
CA GLN A 92 1.09 -1.85 10.24
C GLN A 92 0.64 -3.18 10.82
N ALA A 93 1.59 -4.06 11.06
CA ALA A 93 1.40 -5.07 12.06
C ALA A 93 1.19 -4.30 13.38
N ALA A 94 -0.04 -3.85 13.56
CA ALA A 94 -0.43 -3.18 14.77
C ALA A 94 -0.19 -4.14 15.91
N ALA A 95 0.43 -3.66 16.95
CA ALA A 95 0.40 -4.17 18.30
C ALA A 95 1.52 -5.07 18.79
N VAL A 96 2.66 -5.21 18.17
CA VAL A 96 3.79 -5.84 18.87
C VAL A 96 4.92 -4.84 19.17
N MET A 97 4.66 -3.57 18.96
CA MET A 97 5.64 -2.50 19.22
C MET A 97 5.65 -2.01 20.68
N ALA A 98 4.88 -2.62 21.57
CA ALA A 98 4.77 -2.11 22.94
C ALA A 98 5.90 -2.53 23.88
N ALA A 99 6.87 -3.33 23.47
CA ALA A 99 7.88 -3.80 24.39
C ALA A 99 9.18 -4.25 23.74
N ARG A 100 9.90 -3.35 23.06
CA ARG A 100 11.31 -3.64 22.76
C ARG A 100 12.19 -2.42 23.01
N PRO A 101 13.26 -2.60 23.78
CA PRO A 101 14.21 -1.54 24.02
C PRO A 101 14.93 -1.16 22.74
N SER A 102 15.18 0.13 22.61
CA SER A 102 15.92 0.80 21.57
C SER A 102 17.21 0.10 21.17
N GLY A 103 17.18 -0.57 20.05
CA GLY A 103 18.34 -1.04 19.31
C GLY A 103 18.05 -0.90 17.82
N PRO A 104 19.04 -0.84 16.93
CA PRO A 104 18.78 -0.91 15.51
C PRO A 104 18.15 -2.29 15.23
N GLY A 105 16.83 -2.31 15.24
CA GLY A 105 16.07 -3.51 14.91
C GLY A 105 16.19 -3.81 13.42
N PRO A 106 16.04 -5.07 13.02
CA PRO A 106 15.93 -5.38 11.60
C PRO A 106 14.79 -4.57 11.00
N VAL A 107 15.02 -4.02 9.82
CA VAL A 107 13.96 -3.41 9.04
C VAL A 107 12.96 -4.51 8.72
N GLU A 108 11.90 -4.61 9.51
CA GLU A 108 10.83 -5.54 9.19
C GLU A 108 10.13 -5.02 7.94
N ALA A 109 10.16 -5.84 6.90
CA ALA A 109 9.38 -5.60 5.70
C ALA A 109 7.91 -5.76 6.06
N GLY A 110 7.24 -4.65 6.36
CA GLY A 110 5.79 -4.61 6.44
C GLY A 110 5.21 -5.00 5.09
N GLN A 111 4.12 -5.72 5.08
CA GLN A 111 3.39 -5.97 3.85
C GLN A 111 2.82 -4.64 3.34
N LEU A 112 3.14 -4.32 2.08
CA LEU A 112 2.50 -3.21 1.39
C LEU A 112 1.18 -3.70 0.83
N GLU A 113 0.11 -3.06 1.25
CA GLU A 113 -1.23 -3.31 0.76
C GLU A 113 -1.65 -2.18 -0.18
N ILE A 114 -2.10 -2.53 -1.37
CA ILE A 114 -2.65 -1.58 -2.32
C ILE A 114 -4.17 -1.65 -2.20
N VAL A 115 -4.77 -0.53 -1.81
CA VAL A 115 -6.21 -0.42 -1.63
C VAL A 115 -6.82 0.42 -2.74
N VAL A 116 -7.81 -0.13 -3.41
CA VAL A 116 -8.61 0.55 -4.42
C VAL A 116 -10.06 0.60 -3.93
N ASN A 117 -10.63 1.80 -3.93
CA ASN A 117 -12.03 2.00 -3.58
C ASN A 117 -12.81 2.37 -4.84
N VAL A 118 -13.87 1.63 -5.11
CA VAL A 118 -14.78 1.92 -6.21
C VAL A 118 -16.20 2.12 -5.70
N GLN A 119 -16.91 3.01 -6.35
CA GLN A 119 -18.33 3.21 -6.16
C GLN A 119 -19.04 2.85 -7.45
N ALA A 120 -19.90 1.84 -7.41
CA ALA A 120 -20.68 1.39 -8.56
C ALA A 120 -22.16 1.68 -8.35
N ARG A 121 -22.83 2.09 -9.40
CA ARG A 121 -24.26 2.31 -9.45
C ARG A 121 -24.89 1.34 -10.42
N TYR A 122 -25.88 0.64 -9.95
CA TYR A 122 -26.64 -0.33 -10.75
C TYR A 122 -28.12 0.02 -10.78
N ARG A 123 -28.77 -0.39 -11.87
CA ARG A 123 -30.22 -0.37 -11.94
C ARG A 123 -30.76 -1.55 -11.14
N ILE A 124 -31.82 -1.33 -10.40
CA ILE A 124 -32.58 -2.38 -9.75
C ILE A 124 -33.84 -2.62 -10.57
N VAL A 125 -34.10 -3.87 -10.91
CA VAL A 125 -35.25 -4.28 -11.70
C VAL A 125 -36.21 -5.04 -10.80
N PRO A 126 -37.51 -4.70 -10.77
CA PRO A 126 -38.50 -5.47 -10.03
C PRO A 126 -38.53 -6.93 -10.49
N ARG A 127 -38.79 -7.83 -9.55
CA ARG A 127 -39.03 -9.22 -9.88
C ARG A 127 -40.31 -9.39 -10.67
#